data_5c1ecdccb48cb1e9972722e2c3d4fdf8
#
_entry.id   5c1ecdccb48cb1e9972722e2c3d4fdf8
#
_cell.length_a   1.000
_cell.length_b   1.000
_cell.length_c   1.000
_cell.angle_alpha   90.00
_cell.angle_beta   90.00
_cell.angle_gamma   90.00
#
_symmetry.space_group_name_H-M   'P 1'
#
loop_
_entity.id
_entity.type
_entity.pdbx_description
1 polymer ?
#
loop_
_entity_poly.entity_id
_entity_poly.type
_entity_poly.pdbx_seq_one_letter_code
_entity_poly.pdbx_strand_id
1 'polypeptide(L)'
;MERRGSLWLFSVLCFGIAILYIPILVLIGYSFNASPLVNVWGGFSTTWYSQLWHNRQLLEAAWLSLEVAVSSSTGAVVLGTLAAVALVRFARFPGRLLLTGMVSAPLVMPEIITGITQLLLFVAMMQLLSWPHRGFTTIVISHVTFCTAYVTITVQARLASADRSLEEAAMDLGAHPARAFLEITLPIIAPAIVSSWLLCFTLSLDDLVISSFVSGPGASTLPMVIYSKVKLGVSPDVNALASLIVCAVGVVILSAGWLMGRAERRRRLETQLAEQ
;
A
#
# COMPACT_ATOMS: atom_id res chain seq x y z
N MET A 1 -43.34 8.05 -3.02
CA MET A 1 -42.24 8.45 -3.92
C MET A 1 -40.89 7.86 -3.53
N GLU A 2 -40.63 7.52 -2.27
CA GLU A 2 -39.32 6.99 -1.75
C GLU A 2 -38.87 5.64 -2.34
N ARG A 3 -39.78 4.70 -2.62
CA ARG A 3 -39.38 3.38 -3.14
C ARG A 3 -38.77 3.39 -4.55
N ARG A 4 -39.18 4.32 -5.42
CA ARG A 4 -38.62 4.40 -6.79
C ARG A 4 -37.20 4.98 -6.81
N GLY A 5 -36.90 5.94 -5.94
CA GLY A 5 -35.55 6.47 -5.78
C GLY A 5 -34.55 5.42 -5.23
N SER A 6 -35.02 4.56 -4.32
CA SER A 6 -34.23 3.47 -3.75
C SER A 6 -33.85 2.40 -4.79
N LEU A 7 -34.78 2.03 -5.69
CA LEU A 7 -34.52 1.04 -6.74
C LEU A 7 -33.51 1.56 -7.79
N TRP A 8 -33.63 2.83 -8.17
CA TRP A 8 -32.68 3.44 -9.11
C TRP A 8 -31.29 3.52 -8.54
N LEU A 9 -31.12 3.96 -7.27
CA LEU A 9 -29.85 3.97 -6.56
C LEU A 9 -29.25 2.56 -6.44
N PHE A 10 -30.09 1.57 -6.13
CA PHE A 10 -29.66 0.19 -6.06
C PHE A 10 -29.18 -0.35 -7.42
N SER A 11 -29.89 -0.02 -8.51
CA SER A 11 -29.49 -0.42 -9.87
C SER A 11 -28.14 0.22 -10.27
N VAL A 12 -27.94 1.51 -9.98
CA VAL A 12 -26.67 2.21 -10.24
C VAL A 12 -25.53 1.59 -9.42
N LEU A 13 -25.79 1.27 -8.16
CA LEU A 13 -24.81 0.60 -7.30
C LEU A 13 -24.44 -0.79 -7.85
N CYS A 14 -25.45 -1.61 -8.19
CA CYS A 14 -25.21 -2.93 -8.79
C CYS A 14 -24.45 -2.85 -10.10
N PHE A 15 -24.80 -1.88 -10.96
CA PHE A 15 -24.09 -1.65 -12.22
C PHE A 15 -22.63 -1.24 -12.01
N GLY A 16 -22.36 -0.32 -11.06
CA GLY A 16 -20.99 0.07 -10.71
C GLY A 16 -20.18 -1.11 -10.18
N ILE A 17 -20.77 -1.90 -9.28
CA ILE A 17 -20.13 -3.11 -8.76
C ILE A 17 -19.86 -4.12 -9.89
N ALA A 18 -20.83 -4.34 -10.78
CA ALA A 18 -20.70 -5.26 -11.90
C ALA A 18 -19.53 -4.85 -12.84
N ILE A 19 -19.42 -3.58 -13.19
CA ILE A 19 -18.31 -3.07 -14.02
C ILE A 19 -16.95 -3.34 -13.39
N LEU A 20 -16.84 -3.22 -12.07
CA LEU A 20 -15.57 -3.43 -11.35
C LEU A 20 -15.21 -4.92 -11.21
N TYR A 21 -16.20 -5.77 -10.91
CA TYR A 21 -15.92 -7.16 -10.55
C TYR A 21 -16.04 -8.14 -11.72
N ILE A 22 -16.86 -7.87 -12.74
CA ILE A 22 -16.99 -8.77 -13.91
C ILE A 22 -15.64 -9.02 -14.59
N PRO A 23 -14.80 -8.01 -14.89
CA PRO A 23 -13.49 -8.26 -15.49
C PRO A 23 -12.59 -9.15 -14.63
N ILE A 24 -12.65 -9.00 -13.31
CA ILE A 24 -11.88 -9.84 -12.37
C ILE A 24 -12.39 -11.28 -12.40
N LEU A 25 -13.71 -11.49 -12.39
CA LEU A 25 -14.30 -12.81 -12.49
C LEU A 25 -13.98 -13.49 -13.82
N VAL A 26 -14.00 -12.73 -14.92
CA VAL A 26 -13.61 -13.21 -16.25
C VAL A 26 -12.14 -13.64 -16.24
N LEU A 27 -11.25 -12.82 -15.68
CA LEU A 27 -9.81 -13.13 -15.54
C LEU A 27 -9.63 -14.43 -14.74
N ILE A 28 -10.34 -14.58 -13.61
CA ILE A 28 -10.31 -15.81 -12.79
C ILE A 28 -10.84 -16.99 -13.60
N GLY A 29 -11.92 -16.85 -14.35
CA GLY A 29 -12.43 -17.90 -15.22
C GLY A 29 -11.43 -18.31 -16.27
N TYR A 30 -10.81 -17.36 -16.95
CA TYR A 30 -9.80 -17.63 -17.99
C TYR A 30 -8.46 -18.13 -17.43
N SER A 31 -8.18 -18.03 -16.15
CA SER A 31 -7.03 -18.66 -15.51
C SER A 31 -7.07 -20.19 -15.57
N PHE A 32 -8.27 -20.77 -15.72
CA PHE A 32 -8.49 -22.20 -15.89
C PHE A 32 -8.61 -22.63 -17.36
N ASN A 33 -8.34 -21.75 -18.32
CA ASN A 33 -8.43 -22.05 -19.74
C ASN A 33 -7.24 -22.92 -20.17
N ALA A 34 -7.50 -24.03 -20.88
CA ALA A 34 -6.46 -24.90 -21.41
C ALA A 34 -5.70 -24.30 -22.61
N SER A 35 -6.31 -23.35 -23.32
CA SER A 35 -5.71 -22.70 -24.50
C SER A 35 -4.58 -21.74 -24.09
N PRO A 36 -3.46 -21.73 -24.83
CA PRO A 36 -2.43 -20.70 -24.69
C PRO A 36 -2.91 -19.33 -25.20
N LEU A 37 -4.00 -19.29 -25.95
CA LEU A 37 -4.62 -18.06 -26.43
C LEU A 37 -5.67 -17.59 -25.43
N VAL A 38 -5.45 -16.42 -24.82
CA VAL A 38 -6.36 -15.86 -23.80
C VAL A 38 -7.78 -15.57 -24.31
N ASN A 39 -7.96 -15.44 -25.62
CA ASN A 39 -9.26 -15.09 -26.24
C ASN A 39 -10.07 -16.32 -26.68
N VAL A 40 -9.52 -17.52 -26.59
CA VAL A 40 -10.16 -18.75 -27.06
C VAL A 40 -10.24 -19.73 -25.91
N TRP A 41 -11.47 -20.13 -25.58
CA TRP A 41 -11.68 -21.15 -24.56
C TRP A 41 -11.37 -22.54 -25.11
N GLY A 42 -10.28 -23.15 -24.61
CA GLY A 42 -9.81 -24.48 -25.03
C GLY A 42 -10.19 -25.63 -24.08
N GLY A 43 -11.09 -25.37 -23.11
CA GLY A 43 -11.46 -26.32 -22.07
C GLY A 43 -10.86 -25.99 -20.71
N PHE A 44 -11.23 -26.75 -19.69
CA PHE A 44 -10.77 -26.53 -18.30
C PHE A 44 -9.40 -27.17 -18.09
N SER A 45 -8.46 -26.42 -17.50
CA SER A 45 -7.12 -26.90 -17.15
C SER A 45 -6.54 -26.11 -15.99
N THR A 46 -5.72 -26.73 -15.16
CA THR A 46 -4.93 -26.11 -14.09
C THR A 46 -3.44 -26.02 -14.44
N THR A 47 -3.09 -26.28 -15.68
CA THR A 47 -1.68 -26.37 -16.14
C THR A 47 -0.91 -25.06 -15.88
N TRP A 48 -1.55 -23.90 -16.00
CA TRP A 48 -0.92 -22.60 -15.79
C TRP A 48 -0.49 -22.38 -14.34
N TYR A 49 -1.22 -22.91 -13.38
CA TYR A 49 -0.85 -22.84 -11.95
C TYR A 49 0.40 -23.69 -11.67
N SER A 50 0.52 -24.86 -12.33
CA SER A 50 1.73 -25.68 -12.24
C SER A 50 2.92 -25.01 -12.92
N GLN A 51 2.73 -24.41 -14.09
CA GLN A 51 3.78 -23.67 -14.81
C GLN A 51 4.22 -22.41 -14.05
N LEU A 52 3.29 -21.70 -13.41
CA LEU A 52 3.60 -20.54 -12.59
C LEU A 52 4.62 -20.86 -11.51
N TRP A 53 4.49 -22.02 -10.85
CA TRP A 53 5.41 -22.46 -9.81
C TRP A 53 6.84 -22.71 -10.31
N HIS A 54 7.00 -22.95 -11.61
CA HIS A 54 8.29 -23.12 -12.26
C HIS A 54 8.79 -21.86 -12.98
N ASN A 55 7.97 -20.82 -13.03
CA ASN A 55 8.33 -19.55 -13.66
C ASN A 55 9.15 -18.67 -12.69
N ARG A 56 10.47 -18.87 -12.71
CA ARG A 56 11.41 -18.14 -11.84
C ARG A 56 11.26 -16.63 -11.97
N GLN A 57 11.11 -16.11 -13.19
CA GLN A 57 10.99 -14.67 -13.42
C GLN A 57 9.79 -14.04 -12.67
N LEU A 58 8.62 -14.69 -12.70
CA LEU A 58 7.43 -14.21 -11.99
C LEU A 58 7.58 -14.32 -10.48
N LEU A 59 8.15 -15.42 -9.99
CA LEU A 59 8.36 -15.62 -8.55
C LEU A 59 9.39 -14.65 -7.98
N GLU A 60 10.50 -14.43 -8.67
CA GLU A 60 11.54 -13.47 -8.27
C GLU A 60 10.99 -12.04 -8.30
N ALA A 61 10.20 -11.68 -9.32
CA ALA A 61 9.55 -10.38 -9.40
C ALA A 61 8.49 -10.18 -8.29
N ALA A 62 7.72 -11.20 -7.95
CA ALA A 62 6.76 -11.16 -6.86
C ALA A 62 7.46 -10.99 -5.51
N TRP A 63 8.54 -11.73 -5.28
CA TRP A 63 9.35 -11.63 -4.07
C TRP A 63 9.98 -10.24 -3.94
N LEU A 64 10.61 -9.76 -5.01
CA LEU A 64 11.19 -8.42 -5.05
C LEU A 64 10.14 -7.33 -4.74
N SER A 65 8.95 -7.42 -5.35
CA SER A 65 7.87 -6.48 -5.08
C SER A 65 7.47 -6.49 -3.61
N LEU A 66 7.39 -7.66 -3.00
CA LEU A 66 7.06 -7.80 -1.58
C LEU A 66 8.14 -7.20 -0.68
N GLU A 67 9.41 -7.48 -0.96
CA GLU A 67 10.55 -6.90 -0.23
C GLU A 67 10.58 -5.37 -0.34
N VAL A 68 10.36 -4.83 -1.54
CA VAL A 68 10.26 -3.39 -1.77
C VAL A 68 9.10 -2.80 -1.00
N ALA A 69 7.90 -3.40 -1.08
CA ALA A 69 6.71 -2.88 -0.42
C ALA A 69 6.85 -2.87 1.11
N VAL A 70 7.37 -3.94 1.71
CA VAL A 70 7.61 -3.99 3.17
C VAL A 70 8.67 -3.00 3.60
N SER A 71 9.79 -2.96 2.88
CA SER A 71 10.93 -2.07 3.22
C SER A 71 10.54 -0.60 3.10
N SER A 72 9.87 -0.24 2.00
CA SER A 72 9.47 1.15 1.75
C SER A 72 8.36 1.61 2.69
N SER A 73 7.34 0.78 2.97
CA SER A 73 6.28 1.12 3.92
C SER A 73 6.83 1.34 5.33
N THR A 74 7.76 0.48 5.74
CA THR A 74 8.39 0.59 7.07
C THR A 74 9.25 1.84 7.17
N GLY A 75 10.07 2.11 6.15
CA GLY A 75 10.86 3.35 6.09
C GLY A 75 9.98 4.61 6.05
N ALA A 76 8.93 4.59 5.26
CA ALA A 76 7.99 5.70 5.15
C ALA A 76 7.23 5.98 6.45
N VAL A 77 6.82 4.93 7.18
CA VAL A 77 6.15 5.08 8.49
C VAL A 77 7.07 5.73 9.51
N VAL A 78 8.34 5.34 9.55
CA VAL A 78 9.30 5.97 10.47
C VAL A 78 9.49 7.44 10.12
N LEU A 79 9.83 7.75 8.87
CA LEU A 79 10.10 9.12 8.44
C LEU A 79 8.84 10.00 8.48
N GLY A 80 7.70 9.47 8.03
CA GLY A 80 6.44 10.20 8.01
C GLY A 80 5.89 10.49 9.41
N THR A 81 6.04 9.54 10.35
CA THR A 81 5.66 9.77 11.75
C THR A 81 6.54 10.85 12.38
N LEU A 82 7.87 10.81 12.15
CA LEU A 82 8.77 11.86 12.63
C LEU A 82 8.42 13.23 12.03
N ALA A 83 8.14 13.30 10.73
CA ALA A 83 7.71 14.52 10.07
C ALA A 83 6.37 15.03 10.62
N ALA A 84 5.39 14.16 10.85
CA ALA A 84 4.12 14.51 11.45
C ALA A 84 4.27 15.07 12.87
N VAL A 85 5.09 14.43 13.71
CA VAL A 85 5.42 14.91 15.05
C VAL A 85 6.08 16.28 14.98
N ALA A 86 7.05 16.46 14.09
CA ALA A 86 7.73 17.75 13.92
C ALA A 86 6.74 18.86 13.53
N LEU A 87 5.84 18.59 12.58
CA LEU A 87 4.87 19.57 12.09
C LEU A 87 3.77 19.91 13.11
N VAL A 88 3.34 18.96 13.94
CA VAL A 88 2.26 19.17 14.91
C VAL A 88 2.78 19.71 16.26
N ARG A 89 3.89 19.15 16.75
CA ARG A 89 4.40 19.47 18.08
C ARG A 89 5.24 20.75 18.14
N PHE A 90 5.98 21.03 17.06
CA PHE A 90 6.80 22.21 16.98
C PHE A 90 6.13 23.31 16.15
N ALA A 91 5.48 24.26 16.83
CA ALA A 91 4.73 25.33 16.14
C ALA A 91 5.62 26.21 15.24
N ARG A 92 6.87 26.45 15.62
CA ARG A 92 7.83 27.29 14.90
C ARG A 92 9.23 26.69 14.97
N PHE A 93 9.79 26.37 13.80
CA PHE A 93 11.19 25.98 13.65
C PHE A 93 11.70 26.41 12.27
N PRO A 94 13.01 26.71 12.10
CA PRO A 94 13.58 27.04 10.82
C PRO A 94 13.42 25.85 9.85
N GLY A 95 12.94 26.11 8.62
CA GLY A 95 12.72 25.04 7.63
C GLY A 95 11.32 24.39 7.66
N ARG A 96 10.40 24.81 8.56
CA ARG A 96 9.04 24.27 8.61
C ARG A 96 8.31 24.36 7.25
N LEU A 97 8.41 25.51 6.57
CA LEU A 97 7.80 25.71 5.26
C LEU A 97 8.38 24.74 4.23
N LEU A 98 9.71 24.57 4.24
CA LEU A 98 10.40 23.61 3.37
C LEU A 98 9.93 22.18 3.64
N LEU A 99 9.89 21.74 4.90
CA LEU A 99 9.40 20.40 5.27
C LEU A 99 7.94 20.19 4.81
N THR A 100 7.07 21.19 5.04
CA THR A 100 5.68 21.12 4.56
C THR A 100 5.62 20.99 3.05
N GLY A 101 6.40 21.79 2.31
CA GLY A 101 6.50 21.70 0.86
C GLY A 101 7.00 20.35 0.37
N MET A 102 8.06 19.81 0.98
CA MET A 102 8.63 18.52 0.63
C MET A 102 7.64 17.37 0.86
N VAL A 103 6.87 17.42 1.96
CA VAL A 103 5.82 16.43 2.26
C VAL A 103 4.64 16.55 1.29
N SER A 104 4.27 17.77 0.89
CA SER A 104 3.11 17.98 0.01
C SER A 104 3.42 17.74 -1.47
N ALA A 105 4.67 17.93 -1.88
CA ALA A 105 5.07 17.85 -3.27
C ALA A 105 4.72 16.50 -3.95
N PRO A 106 5.02 15.32 -3.37
CA PRO A 106 4.70 14.04 -4.01
C PRO A 106 3.21 13.79 -4.22
N LEU A 107 2.34 14.45 -3.44
CA LEU A 107 0.88 14.29 -3.54
C LEU A 107 0.26 15.04 -4.71
N VAL A 108 0.95 16.06 -5.19
CA VAL A 108 0.46 16.95 -6.27
C VAL A 108 1.18 16.67 -7.58
N MET A 109 2.41 16.17 -7.50
CA MET A 109 3.22 15.91 -8.69
C MET A 109 2.77 14.63 -9.42
N PRO A 110 2.66 14.66 -10.76
CA PRO A 110 2.44 13.43 -11.53
C PRO A 110 3.56 12.40 -11.31
N GLU A 111 3.20 11.13 -11.16
CA GLU A 111 4.14 10.03 -10.91
C GLU A 111 5.26 9.94 -11.93
N ILE A 112 4.95 10.20 -13.22
CA ILE A 112 5.95 10.19 -14.31
C ILE A 112 7.03 11.24 -14.04
N ILE A 113 6.66 12.46 -13.64
CA ILE A 113 7.62 13.53 -13.35
C ILE A 113 8.46 13.16 -12.13
N THR A 114 7.82 12.60 -11.09
CA THR A 114 8.51 12.10 -9.90
C THR A 114 9.51 11.00 -10.26
N GLY A 115 9.13 10.03 -11.08
CA GLY A 115 10.01 8.95 -11.53
C GLY A 115 11.21 9.45 -12.33
N ILE A 116 11.00 10.36 -13.28
CA ILE A 116 12.07 10.94 -14.09
C ILE A 116 13.04 11.77 -13.23
N THR A 117 12.51 12.62 -12.34
CA THR A 117 13.37 13.46 -11.48
C THR A 117 14.20 12.62 -10.53
N GLN A 118 13.66 11.57 -9.97
CA GLN A 118 14.40 10.63 -9.13
C GLN A 118 15.44 9.84 -9.92
N LEU A 119 15.12 9.40 -11.14
CA LEU A 119 16.11 8.79 -12.02
C LEU A 119 17.31 9.72 -12.26
N LEU A 120 17.04 10.99 -12.64
CA LEU A 120 18.10 11.96 -12.87
C LEU A 120 18.94 12.22 -11.61
N LEU A 121 18.28 12.30 -10.45
CA LEU A 121 18.97 12.43 -9.16
C LEU A 121 19.89 11.23 -8.90
N PHE A 122 19.40 10.00 -9.06
CA PHE A 122 20.20 8.80 -8.82
C PHE A 122 21.35 8.67 -9.81
N VAL A 123 21.18 9.07 -11.07
CA VAL A 123 22.26 9.12 -12.05
C VAL A 123 23.34 10.13 -11.65
N ALA A 124 22.96 11.32 -11.21
CA ALA A 124 23.89 12.33 -10.73
C ALA A 124 24.62 11.86 -9.45
N MET A 125 23.91 11.27 -8.49
CA MET A 125 24.49 10.71 -7.28
C MET A 125 25.49 9.58 -7.59
N MET A 126 25.15 8.72 -8.54
CA MET A 126 26.03 7.63 -8.97
C MET A 126 27.33 8.16 -9.57
N GLN A 127 27.28 9.23 -10.34
CA GLN A 127 28.47 9.87 -10.93
C GLN A 127 29.35 10.54 -9.89
N LEU A 128 28.75 11.19 -8.87
CA LEU A 128 29.45 11.96 -7.87
C LEU A 128 29.90 11.11 -6.67
N LEU A 129 29.07 10.18 -6.23
CA LEU A 129 29.23 9.44 -4.98
C LEU A 129 29.42 7.93 -5.21
N SER A 130 29.36 7.45 -6.45
CA SER A 130 29.32 6.02 -6.79
C SER A 130 28.21 5.24 -6.07
N TRP A 131 27.12 5.91 -5.67
CA TRP A 131 25.98 5.35 -4.94
C TRP A 131 24.74 6.26 -5.13
N PRO A 132 23.51 5.72 -5.14
CA PRO A 132 23.12 4.29 -5.10
C PRO A 132 23.21 3.61 -6.47
N HIS A 133 23.47 2.31 -6.46
CA HIS A 133 23.30 1.50 -7.68
C HIS A 133 21.85 1.33 -8.00
N ARG A 134 21.46 1.48 -9.28
CA ARG A 134 20.09 1.28 -9.74
C ARG A 134 19.63 -0.16 -9.51
N GLY A 135 18.48 -0.33 -8.90
CA GLY A 135 17.92 -1.63 -8.54
C GLY A 135 17.02 -1.55 -7.31
N PHE A 136 17.06 -2.54 -6.45
CA PHE A 136 16.28 -2.60 -5.22
C PHE A 136 16.37 -1.31 -4.38
N THR A 137 17.58 -0.83 -4.14
CA THR A 137 17.81 0.35 -3.28
C THR A 137 17.15 1.62 -3.83
N THR A 138 17.28 1.87 -5.14
CA THR A 138 16.67 3.06 -5.76
C THR A 138 15.15 2.97 -5.77
N ILE A 139 14.58 1.78 -6.00
CA ILE A 139 13.13 1.57 -5.90
C ILE A 139 12.66 1.84 -4.47
N VAL A 140 13.32 1.26 -3.46
CA VAL A 140 12.95 1.48 -2.05
C VAL A 140 13.04 2.95 -1.66
N ILE A 141 14.12 3.66 -1.98
CA ILE A 141 14.27 5.10 -1.67
C ILE A 141 13.15 5.91 -2.33
N SER A 142 12.84 5.61 -3.59
CA SER A 142 11.77 6.28 -4.33
C SER A 142 10.41 6.08 -3.66
N HIS A 143 10.10 4.84 -3.31
CA HIS A 143 8.84 4.49 -2.67
C HIS A 143 8.74 5.06 -1.25
N VAL A 144 9.82 5.04 -0.46
CA VAL A 144 9.88 5.74 0.83
C VAL A 144 9.56 7.23 0.66
N THR A 145 10.11 7.86 -0.37
CA THR A 145 9.94 9.30 -0.60
C THR A 145 8.48 9.68 -0.81
N PHE A 146 7.75 9.01 -1.71
CA PHE A 146 6.35 9.35 -1.94
C PHE A 146 5.43 8.83 -0.83
N CYS A 147 5.68 7.65 -0.29
CA CYS A 147 4.91 7.09 0.81
C CYS A 147 5.00 7.93 2.09
N THR A 148 6.15 8.54 2.38
CA THR A 148 6.34 9.44 3.53
C THR A 148 5.31 10.56 3.55
N ALA A 149 4.91 11.09 2.39
CA ALA A 149 3.89 12.12 2.28
C ALA A 149 2.52 11.64 2.81
N TYR A 150 2.08 10.47 2.39
CA TYR A 150 0.80 9.87 2.85
C TYR A 150 0.80 9.57 4.33
N VAL A 151 1.90 8.98 4.84
CA VAL A 151 2.05 8.71 6.28
C VAL A 151 2.00 10.01 7.08
N THR A 152 2.76 11.02 6.64
CA THR A 152 2.83 12.30 7.38
C THR A 152 1.45 12.91 7.53
N ILE A 153 0.65 12.98 6.46
CA ILE A 153 -0.70 13.58 6.51
C ILE A 153 -1.63 12.76 7.40
N THR A 154 -1.63 11.44 7.27
CA THR A 154 -2.52 10.57 8.04
C THR A 154 -2.20 10.61 9.53
N VAL A 155 -0.92 10.52 9.88
CA VAL A 155 -0.46 10.59 11.28
C VAL A 155 -0.64 12.00 11.84
N GLN A 156 -0.37 13.04 11.04
CA GLN A 156 -0.58 14.43 11.43
C GLN A 156 -2.04 14.71 11.79
N ALA A 157 -3.00 14.24 10.98
CA ALA A 157 -4.42 14.40 11.27
C ALA A 157 -4.81 13.72 12.57
N ARG A 158 -4.31 12.51 12.83
CA ARG A 158 -4.57 11.77 14.07
C ARG A 158 -3.92 12.43 15.28
N LEU A 159 -2.67 12.87 15.14
CA LEU A 159 -1.92 13.53 16.23
C LEU A 159 -2.52 14.90 16.58
N ALA A 160 -3.02 15.64 15.59
CA ALA A 160 -3.70 16.92 15.84
C ALA A 160 -5.04 16.78 16.59
N SER A 161 -5.72 15.64 16.43
CA SER A 161 -6.96 15.33 17.16
C SER A 161 -6.73 14.66 18.52
N ALA A 162 -5.50 14.29 18.86
CA ALA A 162 -5.17 13.67 20.14
C ALA A 162 -5.13 14.73 21.27
N ASP A 163 -5.68 14.37 22.42
CA ASP A 163 -5.67 15.24 23.60
C ASP A 163 -4.27 15.33 24.20
N ARG A 164 -3.72 16.53 24.21
CA ARG A 164 -2.39 16.82 24.79
C ARG A 164 -2.35 16.75 26.30
N SER A 165 -3.49 16.90 26.96
CA SER A 165 -3.56 16.88 28.41
C SER A 165 -3.05 15.57 29.02
N LEU A 166 -3.18 14.46 28.29
CA LEU A 166 -2.67 13.15 28.71
C LEU A 166 -1.13 13.12 28.78
N GLU A 167 -0.45 13.74 27.79
CA GLU A 167 1.02 13.85 27.82
C GLU A 167 1.48 14.81 28.92
N GLU A 168 0.79 15.95 29.06
CA GLU A 168 1.09 16.98 30.07
C GLU A 168 0.92 16.39 31.47
N ALA A 169 -0.15 15.67 31.74
CA ALA A 169 -0.37 15.00 33.03
C ALA A 169 0.73 13.95 33.33
N ALA A 170 1.17 13.19 32.35
CA ALA A 170 2.27 12.25 32.56
C ALA A 170 3.60 12.96 32.88
N MET A 171 3.87 14.08 32.21
CA MET A 171 5.07 14.88 32.50
C MET A 171 5.00 15.55 33.88
N ASP A 172 3.83 15.99 34.31
CA ASP A 172 3.60 16.52 35.66
C ASP A 172 3.84 15.47 36.77
N LEU A 173 3.59 14.17 36.42
CA LEU A 173 3.91 13.05 37.28
C LEU A 173 5.39 12.61 37.20
N GLY A 174 6.23 13.37 36.49
CA GLY A 174 7.68 13.15 36.39
C GLY A 174 8.11 12.27 35.21
N ALA A 175 7.22 11.95 34.27
CA ALA A 175 7.64 11.20 33.08
C ALA A 175 8.50 12.08 32.14
N HIS A 176 9.62 11.51 31.64
CA HIS A 176 10.42 12.15 30.61
C HIS A 176 9.60 12.27 29.30
N PRO A 177 9.73 13.38 28.51
CA PRO A 177 8.93 13.59 27.29
C PRO A 177 8.97 12.41 26.30
N ALA A 178 10.12 11.77 26.14
CA ALA A 178 10.25 10.59 25.26
C ALA A 178 9.43 9.39 25.79
N ARG A 179 9.33 9.23 27.11
CA ARG A 179 8.53 8.17 27.73
C ARG A 179 7.05 8.46 27.58
N ALA A 180 6.61 9.70 27.82
CA ALA A 180 5.24 10.14 27.58
C ALA A 180 4.83 9.91 26.11
N PHE A 181 5.71 10.22 25.16
CA PHE A 181 5.46 9.94 23.75
C PHE A 181 5.29 8.44 23.48
N LEU A 182 6.21 7.59 23.95
CA LEU A 182 6.19 6.13 23.65
C LEU A 182 5.03 5.41 24.36
N GLU A 183 4.70 5.80 25.61
CA GLU A 183 3.70 5.09 26.41
C GLU A 183 2.27 5.65 26.22
N ILE A 184 2.13 6.90 25.78
CA ILE A 184 0.82 7.56 25.64
C ILE A 184 0.54 7.91 24.19
N THR A 185 1.37 8.74 23.57
CA THR A 185 1.08 9.25 22.23
C THR A 185 1.16 8.16 21.17
N LEU A 186 2.22 7.36 21.17
CA LEU A 186 2.42 6.32 20.20
C LEU A 186 1.28 5.28 20.15
N PRO A 187 0.76 4.77 21.28
CA PRO A 187 -0.42 3.92 21.28
C PRO A 187 -1.69 4.60 20.74
N ILE A 188 -1.88 5.90 21.02
CA ILE A 188 -3.04 6.67 20.53
C ILE A 188 -3.01 6.83 19.02
N ILE A 189 -1.82 7.04 18.44
CA ILE A 189 -1.64 7.18 16.98
C ILE A 189 -1.36 5.84 16.27
N ALA A 190 -1.14 4.75 16.99
CA ALA A 190 -0.83 3.44 16.42
C ALA A 190 -1.84 2.96 15.35
N PRO A 191 -3.16 3.14 15.51
CA PRO A 191 -4.10 2.78 14.44
C PRO A 191 -3.87 3.56 13.15
N ALA A 192 -3.48 4.84 13.22
CA ALA A 192 -3.13 5.65 12.05
C ALA A 192 -1.80 5.21 11.42
N ILE A 193 -0.83 4.83 12.23
CA ILE A 193 0.44 4.27 11.78
C ILE A 193 0.22 2.96 11.01
N VAL A 194 -0.56 2.03 11.57
CA VAL A 194 -0.86 0.74 10.94
C VAL A 194 -1.63 0.93 9.64
N SER A 195 -2.65 1.77 9.63
CA SER A 195 -3.42 2.05 8.41
C SER A 195 -2.58 2.74 7.34
N SER A 196 -1.68 3.65 7.71
CA SER A 196 -0.73 4.27 6.78
C SER A 196 0.28 3.26 6.23
N TRP A 197 0.76 2.34 7.07
CA TRP A 197 1.65 1.28 6.63
C TRP A 197 0.99 0.38 5.58
N LEU A 198 -0.26 -0.03 5.81
CA LEU A 198 -1.04 -0.84 4.88
C LEU A 198 -1.31 -0.08 3.57
N LEU A 199 -1.63 1.21 3.65
CA LEU A 199 -1.80 2.05 2.46
C LEU A 199 -0.51 2.14 1.65
N CYS A 200 0.61 2.44 2.29
CA CYS A 200 1.93 2.52 1.63
C CYS A 200 2.37 1.19 1.05
N PHE A 201 2.10 0.09 1.76
CA PHE A 201 2.36 -1.26 1.26
C PHE A 201 1.59 -1.53 -0.04
N THR A 202 0.32 -1.17 -0.09
CA THR A 202 -0.51 -1.35 -1.28
C THR A 202 -0.02 -0.47 -2.44
N LEU A 203 0.22 0.83 -2.19
CA LEU A 203 0.72 1.78 -3.18
C LEU A 203 2.10 1.39 -3.73
N SER A 204 2.96 0.81 -2.89
CA SER A 204 4.28 0.34 -3.31
C SER A 204 4.22 -0.96 -4.11
N LEU A 205 3.25 -1.83 -3.79
CA LEU A 205 3.11 -3.14 -4.42
C LEU A 205 2.59 -3.04 -5.85
N ASP A 206 1.71 -2.08 -6.14
CA ASP A 206 1.09 -1.88 -7.45
C ASP A 206 1.80 -0.84 -8.32
N ASP A 207 2.86 -0.17 -7.79
CA ASP A 207 3.58 0.84 -8.55
C ASP A 207 4.30 0.23 -9.75
N LEU A 208 3.97 0.76 -10.90
CA LEU A 208 4.62 0.48 -12.18
C LEU A 208 5.47 1.67 -12.65
N VAL A 209 4.97 2.87 -12.42
CA VAL A 209 5.48 4.08 -13.07
C VAL A 209 6.84 4.45 -12.51
N ILE A 210 6.92 4.74 -11.24
CA ILE A 210 8.17 5.14 -10.58
C ILE A 210 9.19 4.02 -10.69
N SER A 211 8.79 2.77 -10.38
CA SER A 211 9.65 1.59 -10.50
C SER A 211 10.28 1.44 -11.88
N SER A 212 9.53 1.70 -12.96
CA SER A 212 10.04 1.60 -14.34
C SER A 212 11.20 2.56 -14.64
N PHE A 213 11.20 3.75 -14.03
CA PHE A 213 12.27 4.73 -14.21
C PHE A 213 13.50 4.42 -13.37
N VAL A 214 13.30 4.04 -12.09
CA VAL A 214 14.38 3.94 -11.11
C VAL A 214 14.96 2.54 -10.97
N SER A 215 14.33 1.52 -11.53
CA SER A 215 14.83 0.14 -11.51
C SER A 215 16.13 0.00 -12.30
N GLY A 216 16.82 -1.11 -12.07
CA GLY A 216 18.06 -1.47 -12.73
C GLY A 216 18.07 -2.94 -13.14
N PRO A 217 19.20 -3.42 -13.72
CA PRO A 217 19.34 -4.79 -14.12
C PRO A 217 19.03 -5.77 -12.98
N GLY A 218 18.18 -6.75 -13.23
CA GLY A 218 17.80 -7.77 -12.24
C GLY A 218 16.78 -7.31 -11.17
N ALA A 219 16.29 -6.07 -11.23
CA ALA A 219 15.34 -5.54 -10.27
C ALA A 219 14.00 -5.17 -10.93
N SER A 220 13.37 -6.14 -11.58
CA SER A 220 12.04 -5.96 -12.18
C SER A 220 10.95 -6.32 -11.17
N THR A 221 10.11 -5.36 -10.81
CA THR A 221 8.95 -5.60 -9.94
C THR A 221 7.86 -6.38 -10.67
N LEU A 222 6.95 -6.98 -9.91
CA LEU A 222 5.85 -7.77 -10.47
C LEU A 222 4.97 -6.97 -11.45
N PRO A 223 4.54 -5.73 -11.15
CA PRO A 223 3.82 -4.89 -12.12
C PRO A 223 4.58 -4.67 -13.43
N MET A 224 5.91 -4.49 -13.38
CA MET A 224 6.73 -4.31 -14.57
C MET A 224 6.74 -5.57 -15.44
N VAL A 225 6.89 -6.75 -14.83
CA VAL A 225 6.87 -8.03 -15.54
C VAL A 225 5.50 -8.31 -16.16
N ILE A 226 4.42 -8.09 -15.40
CA ILE A 226 3.04 -8.22 -15.90
C ILE A 226 2.81 -7.28 -17.10
N TYR A 227 3.17 -6.00 -16.95
CA TYR A 227 3.00 -5.01 -18.00
C TYR A 227 3.77 -5.38 -19.29
N SER A 228 5.01 -5.85 -19.14
CA SER A 228 5.81 -6.33 -20.26
C SER A 228 5.15 -7.52 -20.98
N LYS A 229 4.67 -8.49 -20.22
CA LYS A 229 3.95 -9.65 -20.78
C LYS A 229 2.65 -9.25 -21.49
N VAL A 230 1.89 -8.32 -20.91
CA VAL A 230 0.65 -7.81 -21.54
C VAL A 230 0.95 -7.10 -22.86
N LYS A 231 2.04 -6.33 -22.95
CA LYS A 231 2.47 -5.66 -24.20
C LYS A 231 2.94 -6.62 -25.28
N LEU A 232 3.63 -7.69 -24.89
CA LEU A 232 4.17 -8.68 -25.84
C LEU A 232 3.13 -9.73 -26.27
N GLY A 233 1.99 -9.75 -25.63
CA GLY A 233 0.90 -10.72 -25.79
C GLY A 233 0.56 -11.35 -24.44
N VAL A 234 -0.70 -11.25 -24.03
CA VAL A 234 -1.15 -11.78 -22.73
C VAL A 234 -0.96 -13.29 -22.73
N SER A 235 -0.20 -13.79 -21.78
CA SER A 235 -0.04 -15.22 -21.55
C SER A 235 -0.94 -15.68 -20.40
N PRO A 236 -1.55 -16.86 -20.44
CA PRO A 236 -2.49 -17.32 -19.43
C PRO A 236 -1.89 -17.49 -18.03
N ASP A 237 -0.57 -17.60 -17.90
CA ASP A 237 0.14 -17.62 -16.61
C ASP A 237 -0.05 -16.30 -15.82
N VAL A 238 -0.21 -15.17 -16.51
CA VAL A 238 -0.57 -13.88 -15.88
C VAL A 238 -1.95 -13.96 -15.24
N ASN A 239 -2.93 -14.57 -15.92
CA ASN A 239 -4.28 -14.75 -15.37
C ASN A 239 -4.26 -15.67 -14.13
N ALA A 240 -3.46 -16.75 -14.17
CA ALA A 240 -3.31 -17.64 -13.02
C ALA A 240 -2.67 -16.92 -11.84
N LEU A 241 -1.62 -16.12 -12.07
CA LEU A 241 -0.98 -15.31 -11.03
C LEU A 241 -1.95 -14.29 -10.42
N ALA A 242 -2.65 -13.52 -11.27
CA ALA A 242 -3.61 -12.53 -10.81
C ALA A 242 -4.75 -13.17 -10.00
N SER A 243 -5.24 -14.34 -10.43
CA SER A 243 -6.25 -15.11 -9.70
C SER A 243 -5.75 -15.55 -8.32
N LEU A 244 -4.51 -16.00 -8.20
CA LEU A 244 -3.92 -16.36 -6.90
C LEU A 244 -3.82 -15.15 -5.97
N ILE A 245 -3.39 -13.99 -6.50
CA ILE A 245 -3.31 -12.75 -5.71
C ILE A 245 -4.70 -12.32 -5.23
N VAL A 246 -5.70 -12.32 -6.12
CA VAL A 246 -7.08 -11.96 -5.75
C VAL A 246 -7.65 -12.94 -4.71
N CYS A 247 -7.42 -14.24 -4.88
CA CYS A 247 -7.83 -15.24 -3.89
C CYS A 247 -7.12 -15.05 -2.54
N ALA A 248 -5.81 -14.81 -2.54
CA ALA A 248 -5.05 -14.57 -1.32
C ALA A 248 -5.55 -13.34 -0.56
N VAL A 249 -5.73 -12.22 -1.26
CA VAL A 249 -6.31 -10.98 -0.69
C VAL A 249 -7.74 -11.22 -0.19
N GLY A 250 -8.56 -11.92 -0.96
CA GLY A 250 -9.92 -12.30 -0.54
C GLY A 250 -9.93 -13.12 0.76
N VAL A 251 -9.06 -14.11 0.87
CA VAL A 251 -8.91 -14.92 2.10
C VAL A 251 -8.48 -14.06 3.29
N VAL A 252 -7.52 -13.16 3.09
CA VAL A 252 -7.07 -12.24 4.15
C VAL A 252 -8.20 -11.34 4.63
N ILE A 253 -8.95 -10.72 3.69
CA ILE A 253 -10.07 -9.83 4.03
C ILE A 253 -11.18 -10.59 4.76
N LEU A 254 -11.57 -11.76 4.26
CA LEU A 254 -12.62 -12.59 4.87
C LEU A 254 -12.20 -13.08 6.27
N SER A 255 -10.95 -13.51 6.44
CA SER A 255 -10.42 -13.93 7.74
C SER A 255 -10.37 -12.77 8.74
N ALA A 256 -9.90 -11.60 8.32
CA ALA A 256 -9.89 -10.39 9.15
C ALA A 256 -11.31 -9.97 9.55
N GLY A 257 -12.26 -9.92 8.60
CA GLY A 257 -13.66 -9.62 8.87
C GLY A 257 -14.31 -10.60 9.85
N TRP A 258 -14.02 -11.90 9.70
CA TRP A 258 -14.52 -12.92 10.61
C TRP A 258 -13.94 -12.78 12.03
N LEU A 259 -12.64 -12.50 12.17
CA LEU A 259 -11.99 -12.25 13.45
C LEU A 259 -12.56 -11.00 14.14
N MET A 260 -12.74 -9.91 13.39
CA MET A 260 -13.35 -8.67 13.90
C MET A 260 -14.79 -8.91 14.37
N GLY A 261 -15.60 -9.59 13.58
CA GLY A 261 -16.98 -9.94 13.95
C GLY A 261 -17.07 -10.83 15.19
N ARG A 262 -16.09 -11.74 15.38
CA ARG A 262 -15.99 -12.53 16.63
C ARG A 262 -15.60 -11.66 17.83
N ALA A 263 -14.66 -10.72 17.67
CA ALA A 263 -14.24 -9.83 18.75
C ALA A 263 -15.38 -8.90 19.19
N GLU A 264 -16.16 -8.36 18.24
CA GLU A 264 -17.34 -7.55 18.57
C GLU A 264 -18.43 -8.35 19.29
N ARG A 265 -18.70 -9.58 18.84
CA ARG A 265 -19.67 -10.44 19.55
C ARG A 265 -19.27 -10.73 20.98
N ARG A 266 -17.97 -11.00 21.23
CA ARG A 266 -17.46 -11.21 22.60
C ARG A 266 -17.64 -9.96 23.45
N ARG A 267 -17.29 -8.76 22.94
CA ARG A 267 -17.47 -7.50 23.67
C ARG A 267 -18.94 -7.24 24.01
N ARG A 268 -19.86 -7.49 23.08
CA ARG A 268 -21.31 -7.33 23.35
C ARG A 268 -21.81 -8.28 24.43
N LEU A 269 -21.34 -9.53 24.45
CA LEU A 269 -21.69 -10.48 25.51
C LEU A 269 -21.14 -10.05 26.88
N GLU A 270 -19.89 -9.57 26.92
CA GLU A 270 -19.27 -9.07 28.15
C GLU A 270 -20.03 -7.83 28.70
N THR A 271 -20.47 -6.92 27.83
CA THR A 271 -21.28 -5.76 28.25
C THR A 271 -22.65 -6.18 28.79
N GLN A 272 -23.32 -7.14 28.15
CA GLN A 272 -24.61 -7.67 28.60
C GLN A 272 -24.52 -8.42 29.94
N LEU A 273 -23.39 -9.10 30.20
CA LEU A 273 -23.15 -9.77 31.48
C LEU A 273 -22.78 -8.80 32.61
N ALA A 274 -22.20 -7.65 32.27
CA ALA A 274 -21.84 -6.60 33.24
C ALA A 274 -23.06 -5.74 33.64
N GLU A 275 -24.14 -5.77 32.86
CA GLU A 275 -25.40 -5.04 33.14
C GLU A 275 -26.40 -5.91 33.94
N GLN A 276 -26.12 -7.18 34.21
CA GLN A 276 -26.91 -8.08 35.07
C GLN A 276 -26.33 -8.17 36.48
#